data_51ec54ac4ba26759978aea5a049f5566
#
_entry.id   51ec54ac4ba26759978aea5a049f5566
#
_cell.length_a   1.000
_cell.length_b   1.000
_cell.length_c   1.000
_cell.angle_alpha   90.00
_cell.angle_beta   90.00
_cell.angle_gamma   90.00
#
_symmetry.space_group_name_H-M   'P 1'
#
loop_
_entity.id
_entity.type
_entity.pdbx_description
1 polymer ?
#
loop_
_entity_poly.entity_id
_entity_poly.type
_entity_poly.pdbx_seq_one_letter_code
_entity_poly.pdbx_strand_id
1 'polypeptide(L)'
;MKKKTIISLCLIAVVCFACFAPALALQDNRITPCAIVTFSSGMPKVAGTTNKYNPYAIASVGLPEQISVGFTLYKVVNGKEVYVTSGSDGGYGNYFEAEAVVTLSNGTYKLYAYYTGETNSDGSTTTYIIK
;
A
#
# COMPACT_ATOMS: atom_id res chain seq x y z
N MET A 1 41.47 38.20 -40.73
CA MET A 1 40.65 37.01 -40.82
C MET A 1 40.47 36.25 -39.49
N LYS A 2 41.44 36.21 -38.63
CA LYS A 2 41.36 35.47 -37.36
C LYS A 2 40.34 36.04 -36.34
N LYS A 3 40.04 37.33 -36.34
CA LYS A 3 39.11 37.97 -35.40
C LYS A 3 37.63 37.68 -35.70
N LYS A 4 37.24 37.45 -36.96
CA LYS A 4 35.87 37.13 -37.33
C LYS A 4 35.47 35.71 -36.96
N THR A 5 36.40 34.78 -36.96
CA THR A 5 36.16 33.38 -36.61
C THR A 5 35.92 33.19 -35.12
N ILE A 6 36.64 33.98 -34.27
CA ILE A 6 36.47 33.91 -32.82
C ILE A 6 35.09 34.45 -32.36
N ILE A 7 34.62 35.54 -32.99
CA ILE A 7 33.31 36.10 -32.68
C ILE A 7 32.18 35.13 -33.08
N SER A 8 32.32 34.44 -34.20
CA SER A 8 31.34 33.44 -34.65
C SER A 8 31.30 32.21 -33.69
N LEU A 9 32.46 31.79 -33.19
CA LEU A 9 32.54 30.67 -32.25
C LEU A 9 31.89 31.02 -30.87
N CYS A 10 32.14 32.24 -30.38
CA CYS A 10 31.51 32.72 -29.15
C CYS A 10 30.00 32.85 -29.27
N LEU A 11 29.51 33.28 -30.44
CA LEU A 11 28.06 33.41 -30.66
C LEU A 11 27.35 32.05 -30.69
N ILE A 12 28.00 31.04 -31.29
CA ILE A 12 27.47 29.66 -31.30
C ILE A 12 27.47 29.06 -29.88
N ALA A 13 28.51 29.31 -29.09
CA ALA A 13 28.57 28.83 -27.71
C ALA A 13 27.47 29.46 -26.81
N VAL A 14 27.19 30.77 -26.99
CA VAL A 14 26.12 31.44 -26.22
C VAL A 14 24.74 30.95 -26.63
N VAL A 15 24.49 30.66 -27.91
CA VAL A 15 23.20 30.13 -28.38
C VAL A 15 23.03 28.69 -27.87
N CYS A 16 24.07 27.87 -27.82
CA CYS A 16 23.98 26.52 -27.27
C CYS A 16 23.67 26.50 -25.76
N PHE A 17 24.24 27.43 -24.99
CA PHE A 17 23.90 27.55 -23.54
C PHE A 17 22.48 28.04 -23.29
N ALA A 18 21.94 28.91 -24.13
CA ALA A 18 20.55 29.37 -23.99
C ALA A 18 19.51 28.31 -24.28
N CYS A 19 19.84 27.28 -25.08
CA CYS A 19 18.90 26.17 -25.37
C CYS A 19 18.82 25.10 -24.27
N PHE A 20 19.80 25.04 -23.36
CA PHE A 20 19.81 24.08 -22.27
C PHE A 20 19.18 24.59 -20.95
N ALA A 21 18.98 25.89 -20.81
CA ALA A 21 18.42 26.49 -19.60
C ALA A 21 16.92 26.23 -19.33
N PRO A 22 16.04 26.08 -20.32
CA PRO A 22 14.62 25.87 -20.04
C PRO A 22 14.25 24.43 -19.64
N ALA A 23 15.10 23.43 -19.87
CA ALA A 23 14.77 22.05 -19.55
C ALA A 23 14.86 21.72 -18.04
N LEU A 24 15.49 22.55 -17.23
CA LEU A 24 15.61 22.38 -15.77
C LEU A 24 14.52 23.11 -14.97
N ALA A 25 13.68 23.93 -15.61
CA ALA A 25 12.66 24.72 -14.93
C ALA A 25 11.26 24.06 -14.91
N LEU A 26 11.08 22.91 -15.55
CA LEU A 26 9.85 22.11 -15.52
C LEU A 26 10.00 20.96 -14.52
N GLN A 27 10.41 21.22 -13.29
CA GLN A 27 9.98 20.36 -12.19
C GLN A 27 8.49 20.64 -12.02
N ASP A 28 7.70 19.71 -12.57
CA ASP A 28 6.27 19.66 -12.32
C ASP A 28 6.08 19.43 -10.81
N ASN A 29 5.96 20.54 -10.07
CA ASN A 29 5.53 20.55 -8.68
C ASN A 29 4.03 20.19 -8.62
N ARG A 30 3.64 19.09 -9.27
CA ARG A 30 2.37 18.45 -8.98
C ARG A 30 2.50 17.94 -7.56
N ILE A 31 1.89 18.67 -6.64
CA ILE A 31 1.54 18.14 -5.35
C ILE A 31 0.67 16.92 -5.67
N THR A 32 1.25 15.74 -5.65
CA THR A 32 0.48 14.50 -5.72
C THR A 32 -0.40 14.54 -4.49
N PRO A 33 -1.73 14.61 -4.61
CA PRO A 33 -2.59 14.59 -3.44
C PRO A 33 -2.22 13.32 -2.67
N CYS A 34 -1.78 13.47 -1.43
CA CYS A 34 -1.53 12.32 -0.57
C CYS A 34 -2.88 11.63 -0.40
N ALA A 35 -3.05 10.45 -0.97
CA ALA A 35 -4.28 9.71 -0.84
C ALA A 35 -4.50 9.44 0.66
N ILE A 36 -5.64 9.92 1.19
CA ILE A 36 -6.03 9.58 2.56
C ILE A 36 -6.36 8.09 2.54
N VAL A 37 -5.56 7.32 3.23
CA VAL A 37 -5.75 5.87 3.33
C VAL A 37 -6.26 5.54 4.72
N THR A 38 -7.33 4.77 4.78
CA THR A 38 -7.80 4.14 6.01
C THR A 38 -7.61 2.64 5.87
N PHE A 39 -6.77 2.07 6.74
CA PHE A 39 -6.55 0.63 6.83
C PHE A 39 -7.04 0.14 8.18
N SER A 40 -7.80 -0.95 8.18
CA SER A 40 -8.37 -1.57 9.38
C SER A 40 -8.35 -3.09 9.26
N SER A 41 -8.11 -3.76 10.35
CA SER A 41 -8.16 -5.22 10.42
C SER A 41 -8.69 -5.68 11.77
N GLY A 42 -9.23 -6.88 11.83
CA GLY A 42 -9.75 -7.44 13.07
C GLY A 42 -10.24 -8.87 12.92
N MET A 43 -10.74 -9.43 14.02
CA MET A 43 -11.29 -10.79 14.07
C MET A 43 -12.47 -10.83 15.04
N PRO A 44 -13.61 -10.18 14.72
CA PRO A 44 -14.79 -10.23 15.58
C PRO A 44 -15.39 -11.63 15.62
N LYS A 45 -16.02 -11.94 16.73
CA LYS A 45 -16.85 -13.15 16.87
C LYS A 45 -18.14 -12.98 16.09
N VAL A 46 -18.56 -14.01 15.36
CA VAL A 46 -19.82 -14.02 14.63
C VAL A 46 -20.97 -14.10 15.63
N ALA A 47 -21.90 -13.16 15.56
CA ALA A 47 -23.06 -13.08 16.45
C ALA A 47 -23.88 -14.38 16.45
N GLY A 48 -24.33 -14.81 17.62
CA GLY A 48 -25.13 -16.03 17.78
C GLY A 48 -24.34 -17.34 17.63
N THR A 49 -23.01 -17.29 17.56
CA THR A 49 -22.16 -18.48 17.50
C THR A 49 -21.22 -18.57 18.70
N THR A 50 -20.77 -19.79 19.02
CA THR A 50 -19.85 -20.03 20.15
C THR A 50 -18.39 -19.91 19.75
N ASN A 51 -18.04 -20.31 18.52
CA ASN A 51 -16.67 -20.50 18.09
C ASN A 51 -16.39 -20.05 16.64
N LYS A 52 -17.30 -19.32 15.99
CA LYS A 52 -17.09 -18.73 14.67
C LYS A 52 -16.59 -17.29 14.78
N TYR A 53 -15.59 -16.96 14.00
CA TYR A 53 -14.93 -15.65 13.93
C TYR A 53 -14.84 -15.22 12.48
N ASN A 54 -14.82 -13.89 12.27
CA ASN A 54 -14.67 -13.29 10.96
C ASN A 54 -13.39 -12.45 10.91
N PRO A 55 -12.20 -13.04 10.67
CA PRO A 55 -11.01 -12.24 10.37
C PRO A 55 -11.23 -11.43 9.10
N TYR A 56 -10.84 -10.15 9.14
CA TYR A 56 -10.98 -9.23 8.02
C TYR A 56 -9.79 -8.28 7.90
N ALA A 57 -9.63 -7.74 6.70
CA ALA A 57 -8.78 -6.58 6.40
C ALA A 57 -9.51 -5.67 5.40
N ILE A 58 -9.55 -4.38 5.69
CA ILE A 58 -10.24 -3.37 4.88
C ILE A 58 -9.28 -2.26 4.54
N ALA A 59 -9.25 -1.83 3.29
CA ALA A 59 -8.56 -0.64 2.84
C ALA A 59 -9.52 0.29 2.11
N SER A 60 -9.49 1.58 2.46
CA SER A 60 -10.23 2.64 1.79
C SER A 60 -9.30 3.81 1.47
N VAL A 61 -9.32 4.29 0.24
CA VAL A 61 -8.50 5.39 -0.25
C VAL A 61 -9.39 6.53 -0.75
N GLY A 62 -8.89 7.77 -0.63
CA GLY A 62 -9.64 8.96 -1.02
C GLY A 62 -9.85 9.10 -2.53
N LEU A 63 -8.94 8.55 -3.34
CA LEU A 63 -9.03 8.53 -4.80
C LEU A 63 -8.87 7.09 -5.29
N PRO A 64 -9.61 6.67 -6.34
CA PRO A 64 -9.44 5.33 -6.90
C PRO A 64 -8.01 5.08 -7.38
N GLU A 65 -7.45 3.95 -6.97
CA GLU A 65 -6.15 3.44 -7.40
C GLU A 65 -6.14 1.91 -7.44
N GLN A 66 -5.05 1.31 -7.91
CA GLN A 66 -4.87 -0.14 -7.83
C GLN A 66 -4.52 -0.52 -6.40
N ILE A 67 -5.38 -1.34 -5.76
CA ILE A 67 -5.23 -1.78 -4.37
C ILE A 67 -5.26 -3.30 -4.29
N SER A 68 -4.48 -3.85 -3.37
CA SER A 68 -4.57 -5.21 -2.88
C SER A 68 -4.65 -5.18 -1.35
N VAL A 69 -5.62 -5.85 -0.77
CA VAL A 69 -5.80 -6.00 0.67
C VAL A 69 -5.91 -7.48 1.02
N GLY A 70 -5.41 -7.87 2.18
CA GLY A 70 -5.53 -9.25 2.59
C GLY A 70 -5.09 -9.49 4.03
N PHE A 71 -5.34 -10.71 4.48
CA PHE A 71 -4.92 -11.18 5.79
C PHE A 71 -4.52 -12.66 5.74
N THR A 72 -3.72 -13.05 6.73
CA THR A 72 -3.42 -14.45 7.05
C THR A 72 -3.54 -14.66 8.54
N LEU A 73 -4.24 -15.71 8.94
CA LEU A 73 -4.44 -16.11 10.33
C LEU A 73 -3.63 -17.36 10.65
N TYR A 74 -2.87 -17.31 11.72
CA TYR A 74 -2.10 -18.43 12.25
C TYR A 74 -2.54 -18.76 13.68
N LYS A 75 -2.50 -20.03 14.03
CA LYS A 75 -2.58 -20.50 15.43
C LYS A 75 -1.17 -20.74 15.97
N VAL A 76 -0.90 -20.27 17.17
CA VAL A 76 0.38 -20.52 17.84
C VAL A 76 0.29 -21.86 18.59
N VAL A 77 1.09 -22.84 18.18
CA VAL A 77 1.16 -24.17 18.78
C VAL A 77 2.61 -24.45 19.14
N ASN A 78 2.90 -24.65 20.43
CA ASN A 78 4.26 -24.87 20.92
C ASN A 78 5.29 -23.83 20.45
N GLY A 79 4.87 -22.54 20.40
CA GLY A 79 5.70 -21.43 19.95
C GLY A 79 5.87 -21.32 18.42
N LYS A 80 5.25 -22.19 17.64
CA LYS A 80 5.26 -22.16 16.17
C LYS A 80 3.94 -21.68 15.61
N GLU A 81 3.99 -20.95 14.52
CA GLU A 81 2.81 -20.50 13.79
C GLU A 81 2.34 -21.57 12.81
N VAL A 82 1.09 -21.99 12.95
CA VAL A 82 0.42 -22.96 12.08
C VAL A 82 -0.68 -22.22 11.32
N TYR A 83 -0.65 -22.30 9.99
CA TYR A 83 -1.64 -21.66 9.11
C TYR A 83 -3.05 -22.15 9.42
N VAL A 84 -4.00 -21.22 9.46
CA VAL A 84 -5.44 -21.48 9.67
C VAL A 84 -6.25 -21.09 8.45
N THR A 85 -6.19 -19.83 8.03
CA THR A 85 -6.93 -19.30 6.89
C THR A 85 -6.31 -18.01 6.40
N SER A 86 -6.70 -17.58 5.20
CA SER A 86 -6.36 -16.29 4.64
C SER A 86 -7.50 -15.79 3.75
N GLY A 87 -7.51 -14.48 3.49
CA GLY A 87 -8.39 -13.84 2.53
C GLY A 87 -7.67 -12.73 1.82
N SER A 88 -8.08 -12.43 0.60
CA SER A 88 -7.56 -11.31 -0.18
C SER A 88 -8.65 -10.75 -1.10
N ASP A 89 -8.58 -9.44 -1.34
CA ASP A 89 -9.40 -8.72 -2.29
C ASP A 89 -8.55 -7.63 -2.96
N GLY A 90 -8.96 -7.12 -4.11
CA GLY A 90 -8.22 -6.05 -4.77
C GLY A 90 -8.66 -5.81 -6.21
N GLY A 91 -8.17 -4.70 -6.74
CA GLY A 91 -8.47 -4.21 -8.08
C GLY A 91 -8.28 -2.70 -8.15
N TYR A 92 -8.88 -2.07 -9.15
CA TYR A 92 -8.91 -0.62 -9.28
C TYR A 92 -10.19 -0.06 -8.65
N GLY A 93 -10.03 0.78 -7.63
CA GLY A 93 -11.16 1.36 -6.89
C GLY A 93 -10.71 2.10 -5.63
N ASN A 94 -11.66 2.43 -4.77
CA ASN A 94 -11.39 3.18 -3.54
C ASN A 94 -11.78 2.45 -2.25
N TYR A 95 -12.32 1.23 -2.34
CA TYR A 95 -12.67 0.40 -1.19
C TYR A 95 -12.54 -1.08 -1.54
N PHE A 96 -11.83 -1.83 -0.69
CA PHE A 96 -11.68 -3.28 -0.80
C PHE A 96 -11.71 -3.91 0.59
N GLU A 97 -12.30 -5.10 0.67
CA GLU A 97 -12.47 -5.84 1.91
C GLU A 97 -12.21 -7.33 1.69
N ALA A 98 -11.20 -7.86 2.38
CA ALA A 98 -10.94 -9.28 2.48
C ALA A 98 -11.52 -9.80 3.80
N GLU A 99 -12.34 -10.85 3.74
CA GLU A 99 -12.93 -11.49 4.91
C GLU A 99 -13.05 -13.01 4.76
N ALA A 100 -13.19 -13.72 5.87
CA ALA A 100 -13.47 -15.14 5.89
C ALA A 100 -14.13 -15.53 7.22
N VAL A 101 -15.09 -16.44 7.18
CA VAL A 101 -15.67 -17.02 8.41
C VAL A 101 -14.92 -18.31 8.73
N VAL A 102 -14.40 -18.41 9.95
CA VAL A 102 -13.61 -19.55 10.40
C VAL A 102 -14.07 -20.04 11.78
N THR A 103 -14.06 -21.34 11.99
CA THR A 103 -14.30 -21.96 13.30
C THR A 103 -12.98 -22.12 14.04
N LEU A 104 -12.84 -21.51 15.23
CA LEU A 104 -11.63 -21.54 16.03
C LEU A 104 -11.83 -22.29 17.33
N SER A 105 -10.84 -23.07 17.73
CA SER A 105 -10.75 -23.67 19.06
C SER A 105 -10.00 -22.73 20.02
N ASN A 106 -10.06 -23.03 21.32
CA ASN A 106 -9.28 -22.29 22.30
C ASN A 106 -7.79 -22.26 21.93
N GLY A 107 -7.13 -21.15 22.16
CA GLY A 107 -5.73 -20.98 21.84
C GLY A 107 -5.34 -19.54 21.52
N THR A 108 -4.06 -19.36 21.20
CA THR A 108 -3.51 -18.07 20.77
C THR A 108 -3.43 -18.02 19.26
N TYR A 109 -3.87 -16.92 18.68
CA TYR A 109 -3.89 -16.69 17.23
C TYR A 109 -3.19 -15.38 16.89
N LYS A 110 -2.52 -15.34 15.73
CA LYS A 110 -1.94 -14.11 15.16
C LYS A 110 -2.57 -13.83 13.81
N LEU A 111 -3.13 -12.64 13.68
CA LEU A 111 -3.67 -12.09 12.44
C LEU A 111 -2.63 -11.13 11.85
N TYR A 112 -2.12 -11.47 10.68
CA TYR A 112 -1.30 -10.60 9.85
C TYR A 112 -2.20 -10.02 8.76
N ALA A 113 -2.37 -8.72 8.73
CA ALA A 113 -3.15 -8.03 7.71
C ALA A 113 -2.28 -7.02 6.99
N TYR A 114 -2.55 -6.81 5.70
CA TYR A 114 -1.80 -5.89 4.85
C TYR A 114 -2.71 -5.21 3.85
N TYR A 115 -2.28 -4.04 3.40
CA TYR A 115 -2.74 -3.46 2.16
C TYR A 115 -1.54 -2.94 1.35
N THR A 116 -1.68 -2.94 0.03
CA THR A 116 -0.71 -2.35 -0.91
C THR A 116 -1.49 -1.56 -1.95
N GLY A 117 -1.21 -0.27 -2.04
CA GLY A 117 -1.70 0.64 -3.07
C GLY A 117 -0.55 1.14 -3.95
N GLU A 118 -0.85 1.98 -4.93
CA GLU A 118 0.17 2.57 -5.81
C GLU A 118 1.07 3.55 -5.07
N THR A 119 0.53 4.26 -4.09
CA THR A 119 1.23 5.33 -3.37
C THR A 119 1.64 4.96 -1.96
N ASN A 120 0.92 4.02 -1.34
CA ASN A 120 1.10 3.63 0.06
C ASN A 120 0.94 2.13 0.26
N SER A 121 1.56 1.63 1.32
CA SER A 121 1.33 0.29 1.84
C SER A 121 1.41 0.31 3.36
N ASP A 122 0.64 -0.56 4.02
CA ASP A 122 0.66 -0.71 5.46
C ASP A 122 0.36 -2.16 5.85
N GLY A 123 0.65 -2.51 7.10
CA GLY A 123 0.39 -3.83 7.64
C GLY A 123 0.25 -3.81 9.15
N SER A 124 -0.52 -4.74 9.67
CA SER A 124 -0.74 -4.91 11.10
C SER A 124 -0.57 -6.36 11.52
N THR A 125 -0.13 -6.56 12.75
CA THR A 125 -0.10 -7.87 13.40
C THR A 125 -0.82 -7.77 14.74
N THR A 126 -1.87 -8.56 14.92
CA THR A 126 -2.66 -8.57 16.15
C THR A 126 -2.73 -9.98 16.72
N THR A 127 -2.52 -10.09 18.04
CA THR A 127 -2.61 -11.38 18.76
C THR A 127 -3.95 -11.47 19.48
N TYR A 128 -4.65 -12.59 19.28
CA TYR A 128 -5.94 -12.90 19.91
C TYR A 128 -5.80 -14.13 20.79
N ILE A 129 -6.47 -14.11 21.94
CA ILE A 129 -6.57 -15.26 22.85
C ILE A 129 -8.03 -15.69 22.88
N ILE A 130 -8.31 -16.88 22.36
CA ILE A 130 -9.64 -17.51 22.35
C ILE A 130 -9.72 -18.45 23.55
N LYS A 131 -10.74 -18.26 24.39
CA LYS A 131 -11.04 -19.06 25.59
C LYS A 131 -12.35 -19.78 25.50
#